data_6ac04522248cb31a5ee9fe60aec01196
#
_entry.id   6ac04522248cb31a5ee9fe60aec01196
#
_cell.length_a   1.000
_cell.length_b   1.000
_cell.length_c   1.000
_cell.angle_alpha   90.00
_cell.angle_beta   90.00
_cell.angle_gamma   90.00
#
_symmetry.space_group_name_H-M   'P 1'
#
loop_
_entity.id
_entity.type
_entity.pdbx_description
1 polymer ?
#
loop_
_entity_poly.entity_id
_entity_poly.type
_entity_poly.pdbx_seq_one_letter_code
_entity_poly.pdbx_strand_id
1 'polypeptide(L)'
;MKNIIFISNLMFLFSCGFYSMAGSIPPHIKSIAIPLMDNQTAEFGLAEDITDGILDEFNEAGILRVTDENSAHSILRGTIKKVSEGPYTYSKQESVSEYRYKIDVKIDWYDVSQEKNLLEGTYSGFGAYGLSGDIGSDGIDNDNDGKIDAEDDDEFGEPRAFATRVAVRKIAEDILNDIMTTW
;
A
#
# COMPACT_ATOMS: atom_id res chain seq x y z
N MET A 1 23.66 19.57 -51.42
CA MET A 1 23.38 18.31 -50.73
C MET A 1 23.88 18.23 -49.29
N LYS A 2 25.06 18.79 -48.95
CA LYS A 2 25.59 18.78 -47.55
C LYS A 2 24.69 19.48 -46.53
N ASN A 3 24.06 20.60 -46.91
CA ASN A 3 23.22 21.38 -45.97
C ASN A 3 21.84 20.73 -45.67
N ILE A 4 21.31 19.90 -46.58
CA ILE A 4 20.05 19.19 -46.40
C ILE A 4 20.22 18.05 -45.38
N ILE A 5 21.38 17.39 -45.39
CA ILE A 5 21.71 16.30 -44.45
C ILE A 5 21.89 16.87 -43.02
N PHE A 6 22.42 18.09 -42.88
CA PHE A 6 22.60 18.72 -41.57
C PHE A 6 21.25 19.14 -40.93
N ILE A 7 20.31 19.64 -41.75
CA ILE A 7 18.96 20.02 -41.28
C ILE A 7 18.14 18.78 -40.90
N SER A 8 18.27 17.66 -41.66
CA SER A 8 17.62 16.40 -41.35
C SER A 8 18.08 15.81 -40.02
N ASN A 9 19.39 15.93 -39.69
CA ASN A 9 19.97 15.41 -38.46
C ASN A 9 19.61 16.27 -37.24
N LEU A 10 19.35 17.55 -37.41
CA LEU A 10 18.92 18.47 -36.32
C LEU A 10 17.46 18.24 -35.92
N MET A 11 16.65 17.76 -36.85
CA MET A 11 15.23 17.47 -36.58
C MET A 11 15.00 16.23 -35.69
N PHE A 12 15.97 15.30 -35.63
CA PHE A 12 15.90 14.13 -34.75
C PHE A 12 16.22 14.41 -33.29
N LEU A 13 16.81 15.58 -32.96
CA LEU A 13 17.20 15.93 -31.60
C LEU A 13 16.03 16.52 -30.76
N PHE A 14 14.92 16.87 -31.38
CA PHE A 14 13.73 17.43 -30.70
C PHE A 14 12.66 16.39 -30.33
N SER A 15 12.87 15.11 -30.63
CA SER A 15 11.89 14.03 -30.40
C SER A 15 11.89 13.45 -28.97
N CYS A 16 12.77 13.89 -28.08
CA CYS A 16 12.89 13.33 -26.74
C CYS A 16 12.06 14.04 -25.64
N GLY A 17 11.18 14.98 -26.00
CA GLY A 17 10.50 15.84 -25.02
C GLY A 17 9.10 15.45 -24.56
N PHE A 18 8.49 14.38 -25.09
CA PHE A 18 7.09 14.09 -24.86
C PHE A 18 6.77 12.69 -24.30
N TYR A 19 7.75 12.00 -23.74
CA TYR A 19 7.44 10.83 -22.95
C TYR A 19 7.24 11.27 -21.49
N SER A 20 6.10 11.91 -21.22
CA SER A 20 5.56 11.96 -19.87
C SER A 20 5.03 10.59 -19.56
N MET A 21 5.77 9.81 -18.79
CA MET A 21 5.25 8.64 -18.06
C MET A 21 4.41 9.17 -16.90
N ALA A 22 3.32 9.83 -17.24
CA ALA A 22 2.36 10.28 -16.27
C ALA A 22 1.18 9.29 -16.32
N GLY A 23 1.31 8.23 -15.58
CA GLY A 23 0.16 7.76 -14.85
C GLY A 23 -0.19 8.90 -13.89
N SER A 24 -0.99 9.87 -14.28
CA SER A 24 -1.17 11.04 -13.45
C SER A 24 -2.59 11.10 -12.95
N ILE A 25 -2.71 11.12 -11.63
CA ILE A 25 -3.93 11.55 -10.94
C ILE A 25 -4.56 12.70 -11.71
N PRO A 26 -5.90 12.68 -11.98
CA PRO A 26 -6.57 13.74 -12.71
C PRO A 26 -6.19 15.14 -12.18
N PRO A 27 -5.84 16.10 -13.05
CA PRO A 27 -5.22 17.37 -12.64
C PRO A 27 -6.06 18.21 -11.69
N HIS A 28 -7.37 18.00 -11.62
CA HIS A 28 -8.29 18.69 -10.72
C HIS A 28 -8.27 18.12 -9.30
N ILE A 29 -7.81 16.88 -9.11
CA ILE A 29 -7.70 16.24 -7.80
C ILE A 29 -6.38 16.68 -7.14
N LYS A 30 -6.47 17.40 -6.03
CA LYS A 30 -5.33 17.93 -5.26
C LYS A 30 -5.38 17.50 -3.80
N SER A 31 -6.49 16.91 -3.37
CA SER A 31 -6.70 16.46 -2.00
C SER A 31 -7.56 15.21 -1.96
N ILE A 32 -7.33 14.44 -0.91
CA ILE A 32 -8.00 13.18 -0.64
C ILE A 32 -8.48 13.18 0.81
N ALA A 33 -9.68 12.67 1.04
CA ALA A 33 -10.14 12.27 2.36
C ALA A 33 -10.08 10.75 2.48
N ILE A 34 -9.65 10.28 3.62
CA ILE A 34 -9.56 8.85 3.97
C ILE A 34 -10.32 8.66 5.28
N PRO A 35 -11.65 8.45 5.22
CA PRO A 35 -12.45 8.18 6.41
C PRO A 35 -12.09 6.83 7.01
N LEU A 36 -12.46 6.63 8.28
CA LEU A 36 -12.31 5.34 8.96
C LEU A 36 -12.91 4.21 8.12
N MET A 37 -12.14 3.15 7.92
CA MET A 37 -12.55 1.98 7.15
C MET A 37 -13.73 1.26 7.82
N ASP A 38 -14.67 0.76 7.01
CA ASP A 38 -15.72 -0.13 7.50
C ASP A 38 -15.15 -1.51 7.79
N ASN A 39 -15.42 -2.05 8.98
CA ASN A 39 -14.92 -3.37 9.39
C ASN A 39 -16.05 -4.39 9.46
N GLN A 40 -16.08 -5.32 8.51
CA GLN A 40 -17.05 -6.44 8.46
C GLN A 40 -16.50 -7.73 9.09
N THR A 41 -15.41 -7.64 9.85
CA THR A 41 -14.78 -8.78 10.52
C THR A 41 -14.94 -8.67 12.04
N ALA A 42 -14.47 -9.69 12.75
CA ALA A 42 -14.48 -9.70 14.22
C ALA A 42 -13.18 -9.12 14.84
N GLU A 43 -12.23 -8.64 14.02
CA GLU A 43 -10.97 -8.12 14.50
C GLU A 43 -11.13 -6.67 14.97
N PHE A 44 -10.94 -6.45 16.26
CA PHE A 44 -11.01 -5.11 16.85
C PHE A 44 -9.76 -4.30 16.56
N GLY A 45 -9.93 -2.98 16.36
CA GLY A 45 -8.81 -2.06 16.09
C GLY A 45 -8.33 -2.08 14.63
N LEU A 46 -8.69 -3.10 13.85
CA LEU A 46 -8.15 -3.26 12.49
C LEU A 46 -8.61 -2.15 11.53
N ALA A 47 -9.77 -1.54 11.75
CA ALA A 47 -10.23 -0.40 10.97
C ALA A 47 -9.33 0.81 11.16
N GLU A 48 -8.96 1.08 12.40
CA GLU A 48 -8.03 2.12 12.78
C GLU A 48 -6.64 1.85 12.22
N ASP A 49 -6.10 0.65 12.42
CA ASP A 49 -4.76 0.26 11.95
C ASP A 49 -4.62 0.44 10.42
N ILE A 50 -5.61 -0.02 9.64
CA ILE A 50 -5.58 0.10 8.17
C ILE A 50 -5.75 1.57 7.75
N THR A 51 -6.64 2.31 8.40
CA THR A 51 -6.86 3.72 8.08
C THR A 51 -5.60 4.53 8.35
N ASP A 52 -4.97 4.32 9.50
CA ASP A 52 -3.74 5.01 9.90
C ASP A 52 -2.58 4.63 8.97
N GLY A 53 -2.42 3.34 8.64
CA GLY A 53 -1.39 2.89 7.70
C GLY A 53 -1.53 3.52 6.31
N ILE A 54 -2.76 3.66 5.80
CA ILE A 54 -2.99 4.35 4.51
C ILE A 54 -2.72 5.86 4.65
N LEU A 55 -3.13 6.48 5.75
CA LEU A 55 -2.86 7.91 6.01
C LEU A 55 -1.37 8.20 6.06
N ASP A 56 -0.59 7.34 6.70
CA ASP A 56 0.87 7.48 6.82
C ASP A 56 1.53 7.39 5.44
N GLU A 57 1.17 6.40 4.62
CA GLU A 57 1.67 6.26 3.25
C GLU A 57 1.36 7.48 2.38
N PHE A 58 0.12 8.01 2.43
CA PHE A 58 -0.24 9.20 1.66
C PHE A 58 0.44 10.47 2.14
N ASN A 59 0.67 10.61 3.45
CA ASN A 59 1.38 11.75 4.03
C ASN A 59 2.87 11.69 3.67
N GLU A 60 3.49 10.52 3.73
CA GLU A 60 4.90 10.32 3.36
C GLU A 60 5.14 10.56 1.87
N ALA A 61 4.31 9.99 1.02
CA ALA A 61 4.41 10.18 -0.42
C ALA A 61 4.14 11.62 -0.87
N GLY A 62 3.32 12.38 -0.14
CA GLY A 62 3.02 13.80 -0.40
C GLY A 62 2.38 14.09 -1.75
N ILE A 63 1.78 13.09 -2.41
CA ILE A 63 1.18 13.21 -3.76
C ILE A 63 -0.17 13.92 -3.76
N LEU A 64 -0.96 13.71 -2.72
CA LEU A 64 -2.25 14.36 -2.47
C LEU A 64 -2.28 14.89 -1.04
N ARG A 65 -2.85 16.08 -0.87
CA ARG A 65 -3.03 16.63 0.47
C ARG A 65 -4.18 15.90 1.18
N VAL A 66 -3.89 15.24 2.28
CA VAL A 66 -4.92 14.64 3.13
C VAL A 66 -5.75 15.75 3.81
N THR A 67 -7.07 15.61 3.82
CA THR A 67 -8.00 16.57 4.39
C THR A 67 -9.32 15.90 4.79
N ASP A 68 -10.24 16.64 5.40
CA ASP A 68 -11.58 16.14 5.76
C ASP A 68 -12.48 15.96 4.53
N GLU A 69 -13.53 15.12 4.65
CA GLU A 69 -14.43 14.77 3.53
C GLU A 69 -15.14 15.99 2.93
N ASN A 70 -15.43 17.04 3.71
CA ASN A 70 -16.18 18.20 3.22
C ASN A 70 -15.34 19.10 2.32
N SER A 71 -14.02 19.04 2.43
CA SER A 71 -13.08 19.88 1.67
C SER A 71 -12.23 19.09 0.66
N ALA A 72 -12.40 17.79 0.59
CA ALA A 72 -11.63 16.91 -0.30
C ALA A 72 -12.14 16.95 -1.75
N HIS A 73 -11.21 16.86 -2.71
CA HIS A 73 -11.54 16.66 -4.12
C HIS A 73 -11.87 15.20 -4.44
N SER A 74 -11.34 14.27 -3.66
CA SER A 74 -11.60 12.82 -3.79
C SER A 74 -11.70 12.16 -2.43
N ILE A 75 -12.37 11.03 -2.37
CA ILE A 75 -12.58 10.27 -1.14
C ILE A 75 -12.18 8.82 -1.39
N LEU A 76 -11.29 8.29 -0.54
CA LEU A 76 -10.90 6.89 -0.52
C LEU A 76 -11.68 6.18 0.57
N ARG A 77 -12.63 5.35 0.20
CA ARG A 77 -13.41 4.53 1.14
C ARG A 77 -12.94 3.09 1.07
N GLY A 78 -12.95 2.41 2.19
CA GLY A 78 -12.60 1.01 2.26
C GLY A 78 -13.49 0.21 3.16
N THR A 79 -13.55 -1.09 2.88
CA THR A 79 -14.26 -2.08 3.69
C THR A 79 -13.38 -3.30 3.89
N ILE A 80 -13.09 -3.63 5.14
CA ILE A 80 -12.37 -4.85 5.51
C ILE A 80 -13.35 -6.02 5.36
N LYS A 81 -13.11 -6.85 4.36
CA LYS A 81 -14.02 -7.93 3.98
C LYS A 81 -13.75 -9.22 4.71
N LYS A 82 -12.49 -9.53 4.93
CA LYS A 82 -12.10 -10.81 5.47
C LYS A 82 -10.74 -10.72 6.16
N VAL A 83 -10.64 -11.42 7.27
CA VAL A 83 -9.37 -11.81 7.89
C VAL A 83 -9.29 -13.33 7.88
N SER A 84 -8.14 -13.86 7.59
CA SER A 84 -7.89 -15.30 7.64
C SER A 84 -6.52 -15.58 8.24
N GLU A 85 -6.47 -16.59 9.07
CA GLU A 85 -5.27 -17.03 9.78
C GLU A 85 -5.15 -18.54 9.66
N GLY A 86 -3.93 -19.03 9.42
CA GLY A 86 -3.69 -20.47 9.27
C GLY A 86 -2.22 -20.84 9.10
N PRO A 87 -1.88 -22.13 9.21
CA PRO A 87 -0.53 -22.62 9.02
C PRO A 87 0.07 -22.15 7.69
N TYR A 88 1.32 -21.69 7.72
CA TYR A 88 2.04 -21.17 6.55
C TYR A 88 3.27 -22.01 6.21
N THR A 89 4.14 -22.24 7.19
CA THR A 89 5.32 -23.08 7.00
C THR A 89 5.36 -24.23 8.00
N TYR A 90 6.11 -25.27 7.66
CA TYR A 90 6.26 -26.46 8.48
C TYR A 90 7.74 -26.77 8.67
N SER A 91 8.10 -27.20 9.88
CA SER A 91 9.42 -27.70 10.20
C SER A 91 9.70 -29.04 9.50
N LYS A 92 10.97 -29.49 9.55
CA LYS A 92 11.35 -30.82 9.06
C LYS A 92 10.64 -31.98 9.78
N GLN A 93 10.08 -31.73 10.95
CA GLN A 93 9.33 -32.67 11.77
C GLN A 93 7.80 -32.57 11.51
N GLU A 94 7.38 -31.91 10.43
CA GLU A 94 5.97 -31.71 10.06
C GLU A 94 5.14 -30.92 11.10
N SER A 95 5.79 -30.22 12.01
CA SER A 95 5.15 -29.29 12.93
C SER A 95 5.00 -27.92 12.27
N VAL A 96 3.92 -27.19 12.55
CA VAL A 96 3.76 -25.80 12.09
C VAL A 96 4.85 -24.96 12.72
N SER A 97 5.64 -24.26 11.89
CA SER A 97 6.65 -23.30 12.34
C SER A 97 6.16 -21.85 12.27
N GLU A 98 5.35 -21.52 11.27
CA GLU A 98 4.80 -20.19 11.14
C GLU A 98 3.33 -20.23 10.76
N TYR A 99 2.60 -19.19 11.17
CA TYR A 99 1.24 -18.88 10.77
C TYR A 99 1.25 -17.68 9.84
N ARG A 100 0.27 -17.60 8.95
CA ARG A 100 0.01 -16.46 8.09
C ARG A 100 -1.27 -15.77 8.54
N TYR A 101 -1.17 -14.48 8.81
CA TYR A 101 -2.30 -13.59 9.02
C TYR A 101 -2.54 -12.77 7.74
N LYS A 102 -3.70 -12.91 7.12
CA LYS A 102 -4.04 -12.28 5.85
C LYS A 102 -5.30 -11.43 6.01
N ILE A 103 -5.25 -10.22 5.44
CA ILE A 103 -6.36 -9.27 5.41
C ILE A 103 -6.77 -9.03 3.95
N ASP A 104 -8.07 -8.99 3.68
CA ASP A 104 -8.64 -8.61 2.38
C ASP A 104 -9.51 -7.35 2.57
N VAL A 105 -9.18 -6.27 1.85
CA VAL A 105 -9.85 -4.96 1.92
C VAL A 105 -10.38 -4.59 0.54
N LYS A 106 -11.65 -4.22 0.46
CA LYS A 106 -12.22 -3.59 -0.74
C LYS A 106 -12.04 -2.08 -0.62
N ILE A 107 -11.56 -1.44 -1.69
CA ILE A 107 -11.33 0.00 -1.79
C ILE A 107 -12.14 0.57 -2.94
N ASP A 108 -12.70 1.75 -2.69
CA ASP A 108 -13.35 2.62 -3.67
C ASP A 108 -12.73 4.02 -3.58
N TRP A 109 -12.11 4.50 -4.66
CA TRP A 109 -11.62 5.87 -4.76
C TRP A 109 -12.56 6.69 -5.65
N TYR A 110 -13.17 7.72 -5.10
CA TYR A 110 -14.26 8.48 -5.69
C TYR A 110 -13.86 9.94 -5.93
N ASP A 111 -14.15 10.46 -7.14
CA ASP A 111 -14.02 11.86 -7.51
C ASP A 111 -15.29 12.61 -7.13
N VAL A 112 -15.18 13.57 -6.20
CA VAL A 112 -16.31 14.35 -5.69
C VAL A 112 -16.86 15.30 -6.76
N SER A 113 -16.00 15.85 -7.62
CA SER A 113 -16.38 16.84 -8.62
C SER A 113 -17.06 16.24 -9.85
N GLN A 114 -16.65 15.04 -10.24
CA GLN A 114 -17.19 14.31 -11.40
C GLN A 114 -18.21 13.23 -11.03
N GLU A 115 -18.44 13.03 -9.74
CA GLU A 115 -19.40 12.06 -9.20
C GLU A 115 -19.18 10.64 -9.74
N LYS A 116 -17.91 10.21 -9.85
CA LYS A 116 -17.57 8.90 -10.40
C LYS A 116 -16.46 8.18 -9.61
N ASN A 117 -16.49 6.86 -9.63
CA ASN A 117 -15.38 6.07 -9.14
C ASN A 117 -14.18 6.19 -10.10
N LEU A 118 -13.01 6.43 -9.52
CA LEU A 118 -11.72 6.48 -10.21
C LEU A 118 -11.03 5.13 -10.16
N LEU A 119 -11.12 4.46 -9.02
CA LEU A 119 -10.53 3.15 -8.78
C LEU A 119 -11.49 2.35 -7.91
N GLU A 120 -11.66 1.07 -8.23
CA GLU A 120 -12.35 0.09 -7.39
C GLU A 120 -11.55 -1.21 -7.44
N GLY A 121 -11.16 -1.74 -6.28
CA GLY A 121 -10.32 -2.93 -6.21
C GLY A 121 -10.42 -3.66 -4.88
N THR A 122 -9.89 -4.88 -4.85
CA THR A 122 -9.67 -5.64 -3.61
C THR A 122 -8.18 -5.86 -3.42
N TYR A 123 -7.68 -5.39 -2.30
CA TYR A 123 -6.29 -5.46 -1.90
C TYR A 123 -6.11 -6.50 -0.80
N SER A 124 -5.00 -7.22 -0.85
CA SER A 124 -4.70 -8.27 0.13
C SER A 124 -3.29 -8.10 0.64
N GLY A 125 -3.13 -7.97 1.93
CA GLY A 125 -1.85 -8.04 2.62
C GLY A 125 -1.75 -9.27 3.52
N PHE A 126 -0.56 -9.75 3.77
CA PHE A 126 -0.33 -10.77 4.78
C PHE A 126 1.02 -10.55 5.48
N GLY A 127 1.08 -10.96 6.74
CA GLY A 127 2.31 -11.17 7.50
C GLY A 127 2.39 -12.59 8.00
N ALA A 128 3.60 -13.10 8.12
CA ALA A 128 3.87 -14.39 8.75
C ALA A 128 4.38 -14.17 10.19
N TYR A 129 4.13 -15.13 11.08
CA TYR A 129 4.61 -15.07 12.45
C TYR A 129 4.80 -16.46 13.05
N GLY A 130 5.81 -16.61 13.90
CA GLY A 130 6.06 -17.81 14.71
C GLY A 130 5.14 -17.89 15.93
N LEU A 131 5.13 -19.07 16.58
CA LEU A 131 4.26 -19.32 17.75
C LEU A 131 4.83 -18.82 19.08
N SER A 132 6.09 -18.46 19.13
CA SER A 132 6.78 -18.09 20.36
C SER A 132 7.94 -17.15 20.10
N GLY A 133 8.17 -16.28 21.04
CA GLY A 133 9.31 -15.37 21.05
C GLY A 133 8.87 -13.91 20.93
N ASP A 134 9.82 -13.04 21.20
CA ASP A 134 9.78 -11.63 20.83
C ASP A 134 10.42 -11.57 19.44
N ILE A 135 9.71 -11.03 18.47
CA ILE A 135 10.21 -10.92 17.09
C ILE A 135 11.50 -10.09 16.99
N GLY A 136 11.75 -9.19 17.92
CA GLY A 136 13.01 -8.44 18.03
C GLY A 136 14.17 -9.23 18.63
N SER A 137 14.09 -10.58 18.73
CA SER A 137 15.13 -11.42 19.28
C SER A 137 15.09 -12.88 18.79
N ASP A 138 14.44 -13.16 17.69
CA ASP A 138 14.29 -14.52 17.17
C ASP A 138 15.28 -14.87 16.05
N GLY A 139 16.07 -13.91 15.57
CA GLY A 139 17.07 -14.07 14.53
C GLY A 139 16.49 -14.25 13.13
N ILE A 140 15.25 -13.82 12.91
CA ILE A 140 14.53 -13.95 11.65
C ILE A 140 14.25 -12.55 11.11
N ASP A 141 14.46 -12.33 9.83
CA ASP A 141 13.97 -11.17 9.09
C ASP A 141 12.46 -11.37 8.86
N ASN A 142 11.63 -10.75 9.71
CA ASN A 142 10.21 -11.04 9.78
C ASN A 142 9.38 -10.29 8.72
N ASP A 143 9.87 -9.17 8.18
CA ASP A 143 9.20 -8.40 7.15
C ASP A 143 9.91 -8.45 5.78
N ASN A 144 11.08 -9.10 5.75
CA ASN A 144 11.86 -9.36 4.55
C ASN A 144 12.53 -8.10 3.97
N ASP A 145 12.90 -7.16 4.83
CA ASP A 145 13.62 -5.92 4.45
C ASP A 145 15.14 -6.09 4.42
N GLY A 146 15.65 -7.22 4.92
CA GLY A 146 17.07 -7.59 4.95
C GLY A 146 17.79 -7.28 6.25
N LYS A 147 17.07 -6.85 7.29
CA LYS A 147 17.57 -6.67 8.65
C LYS A 147 16.98 -7.72 9.58
N ILE A 148 17.53 -7.85 10.77
CA ILE A 148 17.06 -8.80 11.80
C ILE A 148 17.19 -8.18 13.19
N ASP A 149 16.24 -8.48 14.07
CA ASP A 149 16.29 -8.17 15.51
C ASP A 149 16.69 -6.70 15.81
N ALA A 150 17.76 -6.53 16.56
CA ALA A 150 18.25 -5.21 17.00
C ALA A 150 18.79 -4.29 15.86
N GLU A 151 18.91 -4.79 14.65
CA GLU A 151 19.27 -4.01 13.46
C GLU A 151 18.02 -3.46 12.76
N ASP A 152 16.84 -3.90 13.20
CA ASP A 152 15.55 -3.52 12.67
C ASP A 152 14.69 -2.84 13.76
N ASP A 153 14.52 -1.52 13.60
CA ASP A 153 13.85 -0.68 14.60
C ASP A 153 12.32 -0.90 14.64
N ASP A 154 11.73 -1.55 13.63
CA ASP A 154 10.29 -1.82 13.56
C ASP A 154 9.91 -3.29 13.83
N GLU A 155 10.88 -4.18 13.98
CA GLU A 155 10.68 -5.55 14.46
C GLU A 155 10.55 -5.63 15.99
N PHE A 156 9.35 -5.44 16.52
CA PHE A 156 9.10 -5.53 17.97
C PHE A 156 7.68 -5.97 18.32
N GLY A 157 7.53 -6.52 19.52
CA GLY A 157 6.26 -6.85 20.14
C GLY A 157 5.72 -8.25 19.83
N GLU A 158 4.44 -8.44 20.06
CA GLU A 158 3.76 -9.73 19.88
C GLU A 158 3.78 -10.15 18.40
N PRO A 159 4.18 -11.39 18.08
CA PRO A 159 4.36 -11.85 16.69
C PRO A 159 3.14 -11.64 15.79
N ARG A 160 1.92 -11.90 16.29
CA ARG A 160 0.69 -11.69 15.53
C ARG A 160 0.42 -10.21 15.26
N ALA A 161 0.71 -9.34 16.21
CA ALA A 161 0.54 -7.90 16.05
C ALA A 161 1.51 -7.35 14.99
N PHE A 162 2.75 -7.82 14.98
CA PHE A 162 3.70 -7.49 13.94
C PHE A 162 3.23 -7.97 12.55
N ALA A 163 2.80 -9.22 12.42
CA ALA A 163 2.26 -9.73 11.17
C ALA A 163 1.05 -8.91 10.66
N THR A 164 0.25 -8.36 11.58
CA THR A 164 -0.83 -7.42 11.24
C THR A 164 -0.26 -6.13 10.66
N ARG A 165 0.78 -5.52 11.28
CA ARG A 165 1.42 -4.30 10.77
C ARG A 165 2.01 -4.52 9.36
N VAL A 166 2.72 -5.63 9.14
CA VAL A 166 3.25 -5.99 7.81
C VAL A 166 2.13 -6.11 6.77
N ALA A 167 1.02 -6.79 7.12
CA ALA A 167 -0.13 -6.92 6.24
C ALA A 167 -0.79 -5.57 5.91
N VAL A 168 -0.91 -4.67 6.89
CA VAL A 168 -1.47 -3.32 6.74
C VAL A 168 -0.58 -2.47 5.85
N ARG A 169 0.74 -2.42 6.10
CA ARG A 169 1.73 -1.71 5.29
C ARG A 169 1.63 -2.13 3.82
N LYS A 170 1.62 -3.43 3.56
CA LYS A 170 1.49 -3.97 2.19
C LYS A 170 0.21 -3.53 1.49
N ILE A 171 -0.91 -3.50 2.18
CA ILE A 171 -2.19 -3.00 1.63
C ILE A 171 -2.10 -1.51 1.30
N ALA A 172 -1.54 -0.70 2.20
CA ALA A 172 -1.41 0.74 2.02
C ALA A 172 -0.50 1.09 0.83
N GLU A 173 0.66 0.45 0.72
CA GLU A 173 1.58 0.58 -0.42
C GLU A 173 0.91 0.20 -1.74
N ASP A 174 0.20 -0.93 -1.81
CA ASP A 174 -0.45 -1.40 -3.04
C ASP A 174 -1.57 -0.44 -3.47
N ILE A 175 -2.35 0.09 -2.53
CA ILE A 175 -3.38 1.11 -2.83
C ILE A 175 -2.73 2.38 -3.38
N LEU A 176 -1.69 2.89 -2.72
CA LEU A 176 -0.97 4.08 -3.16
C LEU A 176 -0.38 3.90 -4.56
N ASN A 177 0.28 2.76 -4.81
CA ASN A 177 0.85 2.42 -6.10
C ASN A 177 -0.21 2.38 -7.21
N ASP A 178 -1.36 1.77 -6.96
CA ASP A 178 -2.45 1.71 -7.94
C ASP A 178 -3.01 3.11 -8.23
N ILE A 179 -3.20 3.95 -7.22
CA ILE A 179 -3.63 5.34 -7.38
C ILE A 179 -2.63 6.15 -8.22
N MET A 180 -1.33 5.87 -8.11
CA MET A 180 -0.30 6.54 -8.90
C MET A 180 -0.19 6.03 -10.34
N THR A 181 -0.54 4.78 -10.61
CA THR A 181 -0.20 4.08 -11.88
C THR A 181 -1.37 3.78 -12.80
N THR A 182 -2.59 3.87 -12.33
CA THR A 182 -3.80 3.44 -13.07
C THR A 182 -4.25 4.40 -14.21
N TRP A 183 -3.55 5.51 -14.46
CA TRP A 183 -3.93 6.59 -15.42
C TRP A 183 -3.04 6.63 -16.65
#